data_6e264acd8de134d4070d548962e00127
#
_entry.id   6e264acd8de134d4070d548962e00127
#
_cell.length_a   1.000
_cell.length_b   1.000
_cell.length_c   1.000
_cell.angle_alpha   90.00
_cell.angle_beta   90.00
_cell.angle_gamma   90.00
#
_symmetry.space_group_name_H-M   'P 1'
#
loop_
_entity.id
_entity.type
_entity.pdbx_description
1 polymer ?
#
loop_
_entity_poly.entity_id
_entity_poly.type
_entity_poly.pdbx_seq_one_letter_code
_entity_poly.pdbx_strand_id
1 'polypeptide(L)'
;GNPNKNSYVRQLLPDMEKSKVDVHLYLDNTFLCSEYEELVQQTKCVLEVLVHAEGFGNQLTEDMQKFPYDRVKWNLIVSNESDMERIEKMEIPAETVVQIKPFYTAENKDFFREYVYLDMQDILAAPIDRKTIFRHRTLNDNFFGKLTIYPSGEVYANVNCSVLGNIQDSS
;
A
#
# COMPACT_ATOMS: atom_id res chain seq x y z
N GLY A 1 13.52 -2.21 -0.61
CA GLY A 1 14.82 -1.56 -0.76
C GLY A 1 14.93 -0.36 0.17
N ASN A 2 16.13 0.03 0.56
CA ASN A 2 16.33 1.19 1.42
C ASN A 2 16.05 2.48 0.62
N PRO A 3 14.95 3.20 0.89
CA PRO A 3 14.57 4.40 0.14
C PRO A 3 15.58 5.56 0.33
N ASN A 4 16.39 5.56 1.38
CA ASN A 4 17.46 6.54 1.58
C ASN A 4 18.58 6.44 0.52
N LYS A 5 18.63 5.33 -0.23
CA LYS A 5 19.53 5.21 -1.39
C LYS A 5 18.91 5.75 -2.69
N ASN A 6 17.61 6.09 -2.69
CA ASN A 6 16.90 6.50 -3.88
C ASN A 6 16.78 8.03 -3.92
N SER A 7 17.88 8.71 -4.24
CA SER A 7 17.92 10.17 -4.37
C SER A 7 16.89 10.74 -5.36
N TYR A 8 16.43 9.93 -6.32
CA TYR A 8 15.45 10.36 -7.31
C TYR A 8 14.04 10.58 -6.75
N VAL A 9 13.62 9.87 -5.69
CA VAL A 9 12.28 10.07 -5.10
C VAL A 9 12.11 11.53 -4.66
N ARG A 10 13.10 12.08 -3.97
CA ARG A 10 13.08 13.49 -3.54
C ARG A 10 13.10 14.47 -4.71
N GLN A 11 13.70 14.08 -5.84
CA GLN A 11 13.74 14.92 -7.04
C GLN A 11 12.42 14.89 -7.81
N LEU A 12 11.77 13.71 -7.89
CA LEU A 12 10.52 13.53 -8.63
C LEU A 12 9.28 14.11 -7.91
N LEU A 13 9.24 14.06 -6.57
CA LEU A 13 8.05 14.48 -5.81
C LEU A 13 7.59 15.91 -6.13
N PRO A 14 8.46 16.95 -6.20
CA PRO A 14 8.03 18.31 -6.52
C PRO A 14 7.40 18.43 -7.93
N ASP A 15 7.89 17.67 -8.89
CA ASP A 15 7.37 17.69 -10.27
C ASP A 15 6.04 16.92 -10.37
N MET A 16 5.89 15.82 -9.64
CA MET A 16 4.63 15.09 -9.54
C MET A 16 3.54 15.93 -8.87
N GLU A 17 3.86 16.69 -7.83
CA GLU A 17 2.90 17.61 -7.19
C GLU A 17 2.40 18.70 -8.14
N LYS A 18 3.28 19.28 -8.95
CA LYS A 18 2.91 20.26 -9.99
C LYS A 18 1.97 19.64 -11.02
N SER A 19 2.15 18.36 -11.32
CA SER A 19 1.36 17.61 -12.31
C SER A 19 -0.01 17.16 -11.81
N LYS A 20 -0.36 17.43 -10.54
CA LYS A 20 -1.61 16.99 -9.88
C LYS A 20 -1.81 15.46 -9.91
N VAL A 21 -0.72 14.72 -9.83
CA VAL A 21 -0.72 13.26 -9.74
C VAL A 21 -0.76 12.88 -8.27
N ASP A 22 -1.61 11.92 -7.91
CA ASP A 22 -1.61 11.33 -6.57
C ASP A 22 -0.39 10.40 -6.44
N VAL A 23 0.45 10.66 -5.44
CA VAL A 23 1.68 9.90 -5.20
C VAL A 23 1.52 9.06 -3.94
N HIS A 24 1.71 7.75 -4.09
CA HIS A 24 1.76 6.81 -2.99
C HIS A 24 3.17 6.24 -2.87
N LEU A 25 3.77 6.39 -1.69
CA LEU A 25 5.08 5.84 -1.37
C LEU A 25 4.92 4.60 -0.50
N TYR A 26 5.35 3.47 -1.01
CA TYR A 26 5.33 2.19 -0.29
C TYR A 26 6.67 1.93 0.35
N LEU A 27 6.68 1.69 1.66
CA LEU A 27 7.89 1.29 2.39
C LEU A 27 7.56 0.25 3.46
N ASP A 28 8.55 -0.57 3.76
CA ASP A 28 8.51 -1.47 4.91
C ASP A 28 8.69 -0.66 6.20
N ASN A 29 8.01 -1.05 7.28
CA ASN A 29 8.07 -0.35 8.58
C ASN A 29 9.48 -0.27 9.16
N THR A 30 10.37 -1.20 8.82
CA THR A 30 11.78 -1.19 9.25
C THR A 30 12.59 0.00 8.69
N PHE A 31 12.09 0.64 7.63
CA PHE A 31 12.70 1.84 7.03
C PHE A 31 12.06 3.14 7.47
N LEU A 32 11.06 3.08 8.36
CA LEU A 32 10.37 4.27 8.86
C LEU A 32 11.33 5.11 9.73
N CYS A 33 11.45 6.39 9.40
CA CYS A 33 12.31 7.32 10.12
C CYS A 33 11.75 8.75 10.04
N SER A 34 12.34 9.67 10.82
CA SER A 34 11.91 11.08 10.89
C SER A 34 11.92 11.80 9.53
N GLU A 35 12.75 11.37 8.60
CA GLU A 35 12.78 11.98 7.25
C GLU A 35 11.48 11.77 6.48
N TYR A 36 10.75 10.67 6.75
CA TYR A 36 9.44 10.43 6.16
C TYR A 36 8.34 11.26 6.81
N GLU A 37 8.48 11.60 8.08
CA GLU A 37 7.60 12.56 8.75
C GLU A 37 7.68 13.93 8.07
N GLU A 38 8.89 14.44 7.87
CA GLU A 38 9.11 15.70 7.14
C GLU A 38 8.52 15.63 5.72
N LEU A 39 8.73 14.51 5.02
CA LEU A 39 8.21 14.32 3.67
C LEU A 39 6.67 14.40 3.64
N VAL A 40 5.99 13.72 4.56
CA VAL A 40 4.51 13.74 4.65
C VAL A 40 4.00 15.15 5.00
N GLN A 41 4.73 15.91 5.83
CA GLN A 41 4.35 17.27 6.18
C GLN A 41 4.54 18.24 5.00
N GLN A 42 5.61 18.10 4.24
CA GLN A 42 6.01 19.03 3.18
C GLN A 42 5.34 18.75 1.83
N THR A 43 4.85 17.54 1.61
CA THR A 43 4.28 17.10 0.33
C THR A 43 2.84 16.62 0.49
N LYS A 44 2.15 16.38 -0.63
CA LYS A 44 0.82 15.77 -0.65
C LYS A 44 0.85 14.24 -0.83
N CYS A 45 2.02 13.63 -0.76
CA CYS A 45 2.13 12.19 -0.93
C CYS A 45 1.44 11.43 0.22
N VAL A 46 0.93 10.24 -0.12
CA VAL A 46 0.42 9.27 0.84
C VAL A 46 1.54 8.28 1.14
N LEU A 47 1.82 8.07 2.41
CA LEU A 47 2.78 7.09 2.87
C LEU A 47 2.06 5.77 3.18
N GLU A 48 2.37 4.72 2.45
CA GLU A 48 1.82 3.38 2.61
C GLU A 48 2.87 2.50 3.32
N VAL A 49 2.75 2.35 4.64
CA VAL A 49 3.70 1.57 5.45
C VAL A 49 3.27 0.11 5.46
N LEU A 50 4.13 -0.78 4.97
CA LEU A 50 3.91 -2.21 4.97
C LEU A 50 4.47 -2.81 6.26
N VAL A 51 3.65 -3.53 6.99
CA VAL A 51 4.02 -4.17 8.26
C VAL A 51 3.73 -5.65 8.17
N HIS A 52 4.77 -6.46 8.23
CA HIS A 52 4.64 -7.92 8.30
C HIS A 52 4.36 -8.38 9.73
N ALA A 53 3.83 -9.59 9.89
CA ALA A 53 3.38 -10.12 11.17
C ALA A 53 4.44 -10.10 12.27
N GLU A 54 5.72 -10.24 11.92
CA GLU A 54 6.84 -10.12 12.87
C GLU A 54 6.92 -8.75 13.53
N GLY A 55 6.43 -7.71 12.83
CA GLY A 55 6.38 -6.33 13.32
C GLY A 55 5.17 -5.99 14.20
N PHE A 56 4.21 -6.91 14.37
CA PHE A 56 3.02 -6.64 15.19
C PHE A 56 3.36 -6.62 16.68
N GLY A 57 3.05 -5.53 17.37
CA GLY A 57 3.28 -5.37 18.80
C GLY A 57 3.40 -3.91 19.24
N ASN A 58 3.86 -3.71 20.47
CA ASN A 58 3.90 -2.39 21.12
C ASN A 58 4.73 -1.36 20.34
N GLN A 59 5.86 -1.78 19.76
CA GLN A 59 6.69 -0.88 18.97
C GLN A 59 5.92 -0.29 17.78
N LEU A 60 5.12 -1.12 17.10
CA LEU A 60 4.28 -0.65 16.00
C LEU A 60 3.24 0.37 16.49
N THR A 61 2.62 0.13 17.65
CA THR A 61 1.66 1.07 18.25
C THR A 61 2.33 2.42 18.58
N GLU A 62 3.56 2.39 19.11
CA GLU A 62 4.35 3.60 19.37
C GLU A 62 4.68 4.34 18.05
N ASP A 63 5.03 3.61 17.01
CA ASP A 63 5.32 4.21 15.70
C ASP A 63 4.05 4.82 15.07
N MET A 64 2.90 4.18 15.20
CA MET A 64 1.61 4.73 14.81
C MET A 64 1.29 6.05 15.54
N GLN A 65 1.63 6.14 16.82
CA GLN A 65 1.44 7.37 17.61
C GLN A 65 2.38 8.50 17.18
N LYS A 66 3.60 8.18 16.73
CA LYS A 66 4.56 9.17 16.22
C LYS A 66 4.16 9.74 14.87
N PHE A 67 3.37 8.98 14.08
CA PHE A 67 2.92 9.36 12.74
C PHE A 67 1.38 9.46 12.65
N PRO A 68 0.74 10.37 13.40
CA PRO A 68 -0.73 10.45 13.50
C PRO A 68 -1.36 11.20 12.32
N TYR A 69 -0.86 10.99 11.12
CA TYR A 69 -1.31 11.71 9.92
C TYR A 69 -2.28 10.88 9.10
N ASP A 70 -3.35 11.49 8.63
CA ASP A 70 -4.35 10.89 7.74
C ASP A 70 -3.76 10.38 6.41
N ARG A 71 -2.61 10.93 6.03
CA ARG A 71 -1.84 10.51 4.84
C ARG A 71 -0.83 9.41 5.11
N VAL A 72 -0.74 8.89 6.32
CA VAL A 72 0.03 7.69 6.64
C VAL A 72 -0.93 6.53 6.80
N LYS A 73 -0.83 5.53 5.93
CA LYS A 73 -1.65 4.33 5.94
C LYS A 73 -0.81 3.13 6.33
N TRP A 74 -1.26 2.43 7.33
CA TRP A 74 -0.59 1.24 7.84
C TRP A 74 -1.23 0.00 7.25
N ASN A 75 -0.47 -0.71 6.40
CA ASN A 75 -0.92 -1.93 5.73
C ASN A 75 -0.39 -3.13 6.51
N LEU A 76 -1.24 -3.75 7.31
CA LEU A 76 -0.92 -4.92 8.12
C LEU A 76 -1.06 -6.17 7.26
N ILE A 77 0.06 -6.82 6.97
CA ILE A 77 0.12 -8.01 6.12
C ILE A 77 -0.19 -9.24 6.98
N VAL A 78 -1.25 -9.96 6.64
CA VAL A 78 -1.71 -11.14 7.38
C VAL A 78 -1.72 -12.36 6.48
N SER A 79 -1.32 -13.50 7.00
CA SER A 79 -1.24 -14.77 6.27
C SER A 79 -2.02 -15.90 6.93
N ASN A 80 -2.44 -15.73 8.19
CA ASN A 80 -3.11 -16.74 8.98
C ASN A 80 -3.94 -16.13 10.11
N GLU A 81 -4.72 -16.95 10.80
CA GLU A 81 -5.59 -16.56 11.89
C GLU A 81 -4.81 -15.98 13.10
N SER A 82 -3.64 -16.54 13.42
CA SER A 82 -2.79 -16.03 14.49
C SER A 82 -2.33 -14.59 14.26
N ASP A 83 -2.11 -14.20 13.00
CA ASP A 83 -1.78 -12.82 12.65
C ASP A 83 -2.98 -11.89 12.96
N MET A 84 -4.21 -12.35 12.65
CA MET A 84 -5.44 -11.61 12.96
C MET A 84 -5.62 -11.44 14.47
N GLU A 85 -5.48 -12.52 15.24
CA GLU A 85 -5.56 -12.45 16.71
C GLU A 85 -4.54 -11.47 17.32
N ARG A 86 -3.36 -11.37 16.74
CA ARG A 86 -2.34 -10.42 17.19
C ARG A 86 -2.77 -8.98 16.95
N ILE A 87 -3.38 -8.70 15.80
CA ILE A 87 -3.91 -7.37 15.47
C ILE A 87 -5.04 -7.00 16.43
N GLU A 88 -5.95 -7.93 16.74
CA GLU A 88 -7.06 -7.69 17.68
C GLU A 88 -6.59 -7.32 19.09
N LYS A 89 -5.41 -7.81 19.49
CA LYS A 89 -4.80 -7.51 20.80
C LYS A 89 -4.01 -6.19 20.80
N MET A 90 -3.82 -5.56 19.66
CA MET A 90 -3.10 -4.29 19.57
C MET A 90 -3.99 -3.10 19.91
N GLU A 91 -3.46 -2.17 20.69
CA GLU A 91 -4.11 -0.88 20.98
C GLU A 91 -3.83 0.12 19.87
N ILE A 92 -4.58 -0.01 18.76
CA ILE A 92 -4.42 0.87 17.60
C ILE A 92 -5.01 2.25 17.93
N PRO A 93 -4.25 3.36 17.76
CA PRO A 93 -4.76 4.71 18.00
C PRO A 93 -5.95 5.04 17.09
N ALA A 94 -6.99 5.68 17.64
CA ALA A 94 -8.27 5.91 16.94
C ALA A 94 -8.16 6.72 15.63
N GLU A 95 -7.15 7.57 15.53
CA GLU A 95 -6.94 8.43 14.35
C GLU A 95 -6.05 7.77 13.28
N THR A 96 -5.61 6.52 13.52
CA THR A 96 -4.70 5.82 12.63
C THR A 96 -5.45 5.15 11.48
N VAL A 97 -5.01 5.38 10.25
CA VAL A 97 -5.57 4.70 9.07
C VAL A 97 -4.90 3.34 8.90
N VAL A 98 -5.60 2.29 9.27
CA VAL A 98 -5.12 0.90 9.17
C VAL A 98 -5.89 0.14 8.09
N GLN A 99 -5.18 -0.65 7.29
CA GLN A 99 -5.74 -1.57 6.32
C GLN A 99 -5.14 -2.96 6.53
N ILE A 100 -5.98 -3.97 6.64
CA ILE A 100 -5.54 -5.36 6.67
C ILE A 100 -5.37 -5.84 5.24
N LYS A 101 -4.19 -6.40 4.93
CA LYS A 101 -3.83 -6.90 3.60
C LYS A 101 -3.54 -8.41 3.69
N PRO A 102 -4.48 -9.25 3.32
CA PRO A 102 -4.22 -10.70 3.28
C PRO A 102 -3.18 -11.03 2.21
N PHE A 103 -2.20 -11.85 2.58
CA PHE A 103 -1.13 -12.31 1.71
C PHE A 103 -1.22 -13.80 1.46
N TYR A 104 -1.41 -14.18 0.19
CA TYR A 104 -1.55 -15.58 -0.22
C TYR A 104 -0.19 -16.25 -0.38
N THR A 105 0.03 -17.35 0.33
CA THR A 105 1.29 -18.14 0.32
C THR A 105 1.16 -19.51 -0.35
N ALA A 106 0.05 -19.81 -1.00
CA ALA A 106 -0.33 -21.14 -1.48
C ALA A 106 -0.59 -22.18 -0.37
N GLU A 107 0.06 -22.08 0.77
CA GLU A 107 -0.12 -22.99 1.93
C GLU A 107 -1.29 -22.55 2.83
N ASN A 108 -1.70 -21.27 2.78
CA ASN A 108 -2.76 -20.70 3.60
C ASN A 108 -4.13 -20.62 2.89
N LYS A 109 -4.41 -21.56 2.01
CA LYS A 109 -5.65 -21.59 1.22
C LYS A 109 -6.90 -21.64 2.08
N ASP A 110 -6.87 -22.37 3.21
CA ASP A 110 -8.03 -22.51 4.10
C ASP A 110 -8.31 -21.19 4.83
N PHE A 111 -7.29 -20.47 5.26
CA PHE A 111 -7.42 -19.11 5.78
C PHE A 111 -8.08 -18.18 4.75
N PHE A 112 -7.65 -18.24 3.49
CA PHE A 112 -8.24 -17.41 2.44
C PHE A 112 -9.70 -17.78 2.15
N ARG A 113 -10.04 -19.08 2.23
CA ARG A 113 -11.43 -19.54 2.02
C ARG A 113 -12.36 -19.03 3.12
N GLU A 114 -11.88 -18.98 4.34
CA GLU A 114 -12.69 -18.61 5.49
C GLU A 114 -12.79 -17.08 5.71
N TYR A 115 -11.69 -16.36 5.51
CA TYR A 115 -11.59 -14.94 5.90
C TYR A 115 -11.50 -13.95 4.74
N VAL A 116 -11.21 -14.39 3.53
CA VAL A 116 -10.88 -13.48 2.42
C VAL A 116 -11.81 -13.65 1.21
N TYR A 117 -12.16 -14.88 0.86
CA TYR A 117 -13.01 -15.10 -0.30
C TYR A 117 -14.45 -14.72 0.01
N LEU A 118 -15.04 -13.94 -0.90
CA LEU A 118 -16.43 -13.59 -0.83
C LEU A 118 -17.30 -14.83 -1.04
N ASP A 119 -18.31 -14.99 -0.19
CA ASP A 119 -19.34 -16.00 -0.42
C ASP A 119 -20.38 -15.50 -1.45
N MET A 120 -21.35 -16.37 -1.79
CA MET A 120 -22.37 -16.01 -2.76
C MET A 120 -23.27 -14.87 -2.24
N GLN A 121 -23.50 -14.78 -0.93
CA GLN A 121 -24.34 -13.75 -0.32
C GLN A 121 -23.63 -12.39 -0.37
N ASP A 122 -22.33 -12.34 -0.11
CA ASP A 122 -21.52 -11.14 -0.23
C ASP A 122 -21.53 -10.61 -1.67
N ILE A 123 -21.40 -11.51 -2.65
CA ILE A 123 -21.44 -11.15 -4.07
C ILE A 123 -22.80 -10.57 -4.45
N LEU A 124 -23.90 -11.18 -3.98
CA LEU A 124 -25.25 -10.73 -4.28
C LEU A 124 -25.62 -9.43 -3.55
N ALA A 125 -25.04 -9.18 -2.37
CA ALA A 125 -25.25 -7.96 -1.60
C ALA A 125 -24.47 -6.76 -2.15
N ALA A 126 -23.43 -7.00 -2.97
CA ALA A 126 -22.60 -5.92 -3.52
C ALA A 126 -23.40 -5.11 -4.55
N PRO A 127 -23.61 -3.79 -4.35
CA PRO A 127 -24.31 -2.94 -5.30
C PRO A 127 -23.45 -2.72 -6.55
N ILE A 128 -23.72 -3.50 -7.59
CA ILE A 128 -23.02 -3.38 -8.87
C ILE A 128 -23.92 -2.63 -9.86
N ASP A 129 -23.52 -1.43 -10.24
CA ASP A 129 -24.20 -0.68 -11.28
C ASP A 129 -23.69 -1.03 -12.71
N ARG A 130 -24.46 -0.66 -13.72
CA ARG A 130 -24.12 -0.94 -15.13
C ARG A 130 -22.81 -0.26 -15.56
N LYS A 131 -22.50 0.91 -15.00
CA LYS A 131 -21.29 1.67 -15.29
C LYS A 131 -20.05 0.94 -14.75
N THR A 132 -20.14 0.39 -13.57
CA THR A 132 -19.09 -0.44 -12.96
C THR A 132 -18.84 -1.71 -13.76
N ILE A 133 -19.91 -2.42 -14.19
CA ILE A 133 -19.80 -3.59 -15.05
C ILE A 133 -19.10 -3.24 -16.38
N PHE A 134 -19.52 -2.14 -17.04
CA PHE A 134 -18.92 -1.70 -18.29
C PHE A 134 -17.44 -1.37 -18.11
N ARG A 135 -17.11 -0.64 -17.05
CA ARG A 135 -15.73 -0.26 -16.71
C ARG A 135 -14.83 -1.47 -16.49
N HIS A 136 -15.30 -2.47 -15.73
CA HIS A 136 -14.53 -3.69 -15.48
C HIS A 136 -14.35 -4.56 -16.73
N ARG A 137 -15.29 -4.50 -17.69
CA ARG A 137 -15.17 -5.23 -18.96
C ARG A 137 -14.23 -4.57 -19.97
N THR A 138 -14.14 -3.25 -19.95
CA THR A 138 -13.40 -2.47 -20.96
C THR A 138 -12.05 -1.98 -20.49
N LEU A 139 -11.88 -1.82 -19.18
CA LEU A 139 -10.66 -1.30 -18.57
C LEU A 139 -10.20 -2.22 -17.44
N ASN A 140 -8.90 -2.45 -17.35
CA ASN A 140 -8.33 -3.03 -16.15
C ASN A 140 -8.19 -1.94 -15.07
N ASP A 141 -9.26 -1.70 -14.32
CA ASP A 141 -9.35 -0.64 -13.32
C ASP A 141 -8.24 -0.65 -12.27
N ASN A 142 -7.67 -1.83 -11.99
CA ASN A 142 -6.62 -1.95 -11.00
C ASN A 142 -5.33 -1.23 -11.43
N PHE A 143 -5.09 -1.13 -12.72
CA PHE A 143 -3.85 -0.57 -13.28
C PHE A 143 -4.08 0.67 -14.13
N PHE A 144 -5.31 0.92 -14.55
CA PHE A 144 -5.61 2.06 -15.44
C PHE A 144 -5.30 3.40 -14.73
N GLY A 145 -4.51 4.23 -15.41
CA GLY A 145 -4.10 5.53 -14.87
C GLY A 145 -3.08 5.47 -13.72
N LYS A 146 -2.48 4.31 -13.48
CA LYS A 146 -1.44 4.12 -12.46
C LYS A 146 -0.11 3.76 -13.11
N LEU A 147 0.96 4.28 -12.54
CA LEU A 147 2.32 3.84 -12.83
C LEU A 147 2.98 3.41 -11.52
N THR A 148 3.72 2.31 -11.57
CA THR A 148 4.51 1.82 -10.44
C THR A 148 5.98 2.00 -10.78
N ILE A 149 6.72 2.68 -9.91
CA ILE A 149 8.17 2.87 -10.03
C ILE A 149 8.84 2.07 -8.92
N TYR A 150 9.68 1.13 -9.31
CA TYR A 150 10.45 0.33 -8.35
C TYR A 150 11.70 1.08 -7.85
N PRO A 151 12.29 0.63 -6.73
CA PRO A 151 13.52 1.20 -6.21
C PRO A 151 14.70 1.18 -7.20
N SER A 152 14.66 0.28 -8.18
CA SER A 152 15.62 0.21 -9.30
C SER A 152 15.44 1.31 -10.36
N GLY A 153 14.35 2.08 -10.27
CA GLY A 153 13.96 3.09 -11.27
C GLY A 153 13.10 2.54 -12.41
N GLU A 154 12.86 1.25 -12.45
CA GLU A 154 11.99 0.62 -13.47
C GLU A 154 10.55 1.06 -13.31
N VAL A 155 9.91 1.38 -14.44
CA VAL A 155 8.55 1.90 -14.51
C VAL A 155 7.62 0.86 -15.14
N TYR A 156 6.49 0.60 -14.50
CA TYR A 156 5.47 -0.35 -14.95
C TYR A 156 4.08 0.30 -14.98
N ALA A 157 3.31 0.02 -16.04
CA ALA A 157 1.87 0.26 -16.06
C ALA A 157 1.13 -0.86 -15.28
N ASN A 158 1.67 -2.07 -15.33
CA ASN A 158 1.21 -3.23 -14.57
C ASN A 158 2.45 -4.06 -14.19
N VAL A 159 2.65 -4.28 -12.89
CA VAL A 159 3.81 -5.00 -12.35
C VAL A 159 3.93 -6.45 -12.82
N ASN A 160 2.85 -7.03 -13.39
CA ASN A 160 2.85 -8.36 -13.98
C ASN A 160 3.20 -8.38 -15.46
N CYS A 161 3.47 -7.21 -16.06
CA CYS A 161 3.81 -7.05 -17.47
C CYS A 161 5.27 -6.59 -17.62
N SER A 162 5.68 -6.43 -18.88
CA SER A 162 7.02 -5.93 -19.20
C SER A 162 7.23 -4.52 -18.69
N VAL A 163 8.47 -4.20 -18.32
CA VAL A 163 8.91 -2.85 -17.97
C VAL A 163 8.66 -1.88 -19.13
N LEU A 164 8.17 -0.69 -18.82
CA LEU A 164 7.97 0.39 -19.81
C LEU A 164 9.27 1.16 -20.09
N GLY A 165 10.15 1.25 -19.11
CA GLY A 165 11.42 1.97 -19.18
C GLY A 165 12.01 2.19 -17.79
N ASN A 166 13.03 3.04 -17.71
CA ASN A 166 13.65 3.41 -16.43
C ASN A 166 13.68 4.94 -16.31
N ILE A 167 13.38 5.46 -15.12
CA ILE A 167 13.39 6.92 -14.87
C ILE A 167 14.79 7.54 -15.02
N GLN A 168 15.85 6.72 -15.03
CA GLN A 168 17.21 7.18 -15.23
C GLN A 168 17.61 7.20 -16.72
N ASP A 169 16.78 6.66 -17.61
CA ASP A 169 17.02 6.72 -19.03
C ASP A 169 16.84 8.17 -19.48
N SER A 170 17.92 8.80 -19.89
CA SER A 170 17.88 10.13 -20.48
C SER A 170 17.13 10.07 -21.81
N SER A 171 16.08 10.83 -21.93
CA SER A 171 15.39 11.12 -23.21
C SER A 171 16.26 11.91 -24.18
#